data_bcaa908b7cafdfacab1b369aa59769af
#
_entry.id   bcaa908b7cafdfacab1b369aa59769af
#
_cell.length_a   1.000
_cell.length_b   1.000
_cell.length_c   1.000
_cell.angle_alpha   90.00
_cell.angle_beta   90.00
_cell.angle_gamma   90.00
#
_symmetry.space_group_name_H-M   'P 1'
#
loop_
_entity.id
_entity.type
_entity.pdbx_description
1 polymer ?
#
loop_
_entity_poly.entity_id
_entity_poly.type
_entity_poly.pdbx_seq_one_letter_code
_entity_poly.pdbx_strand_id
1 'polypeptide(L)'
;MSKTALSEHFHKYWLRTKYDNKGNAALGISALLLLQGAITLPAQAANASKPGQRVLMIEMTPALCSLQPTRARMRQCLEGYSLTVSGIDMGYGERCGRGSEPRLTPLQLKVVNRIMPDTTVRTQAWQRYGACSPLSASSYFRQITNYAGDLKLPNELNTGNSYTVLKSRFVGQMTRLNNGMSANSVDLICQVGTRRQMVLTDVHVCYEGSSFGTCSNVVDNCGSKFIISGGK
;
A
#
# COMPACT_ATOMS: atom_id res chain seq x y z
N MET A 1 13.52 -27.34 -5.33
CA MET A 1 12.28 -26.64 -4.92
C MET A 1 11.64 -26.04 -6.16
N SER A 2 10.45 -26.51 -6.49
CA SER A 2 9.81 -26.33 -7.80
C SER A 2 9.35 -24.89 -8.04
N LYS A 3 9.66 -24.34 -9.23
CA LYS A 3 9.28 -22.99 -9.71
C LYS A 3 7.76 -22.77 -9.84
N THR A 4 6.96 -23.81 -9.67
CA THR A 4 5.50 -23.79 -9.76
C THR A 4 4.81 -23.26 -8.50
N ALA A 5 5.36 -23.44 -7.32
CA ALA A 5 4.75 -23.01 -6.06
C ALA A 5 4.78 -21.46 -5.86
N LEU A 6 5.78 -20.77 -6.41
CA LEU A 6 5.87 -19.30 -6.35
C LEU A 6 4.78 -18.60 -7.19
N SER A 7 4.33 -19.22 -8.27
CA SER A 7 3.32 -18.63 -9.17
C SER A 7 1.91 -18.61 -8.55
N GLU A 8 1.55 -19.62 -7.78
CA GLU A 8 0.20 -19.74 -7.21
C GLU A 8 -0.02 -18.80 -6.02
N HIS A 9 1.02 -18.57 -5.21
CA HIS A 9 0.91 -17.68 -4.03
C HIS A 9 0.74 -16.21 -4.43
N PHE A 10 1.45 -15.77 -5.46
CA PHE A 10 1.29 -14.43 -6.05
C PHE A 10 -0.12 -14.20 -6.61
N HIS A 11 -0.75 -15.25 -7.12
CA HIS A 11 -2.07 -15.14 -7.77
C HIS A 11 -3.21 -14.91 -6.78
N LYS A 12 -3.09 -15.42 -5.56
CA LYS A 12 -4.21 -15.47 -4.59
C LYS A 12 -4.50 -14.13 -3.90
N TYR A 13 -3.48 -13.30 -3.70
CA TYR A 13 -3.63 -12.03 -2.95
C TYR A 13 -3.71 -10.79 -3.83
N TRP A 14 -3.24 -10.90 -5.09
CA TRP A 14 -3.13 -9.78 -6.02
C TRP A 14 -4.07 -9.91 -7.22
N LEU A 15 -5.07 -10.79 -7.13
CA LEU A 15 -6.06 -10.99 -8.19
C LEU A 15 -7.12 -9.89 -8.21
N ARG A 16 -7.41 -9.46 -9.43
CA ARG A 16 -8.56 -8.62 -9.80
C ARG A 16 -9.88 -9.22 -9.31
N THR A 17 -10.60 -8.53 -8.45
CA THR A 17 -12.06 -8.68 -8.41
C THR A 17 -12.61 -7.87 -9.56
N LYS A 18 -13.25 -8.54 -10.56
CA LYS A 18 -13.97 -7.86 -11.63
C LYS A 18 -15.12 -7.07 -11.03
N TYR A 19 -15.08 -5.79 -11.25
CA TYR A 19 -16.14 -4.85 -10.91
C TYR A 19 -17.11 -4.72 -12.07
N ASP A 20 -18.37 -5.06 -11.88
CA ASP A 20 -19.47 -4.66 -12.74
C ASP A 20 -19.98 -3.28 -12.27
N ASN A 21 -19.56 -2.24 -12.98
CA ASN A 21 -20.01 -0.89 -12.77
C ASN A 21 -21.32 -0.67 -13.54
N LYS A 22 -22.47 -0.88 -12.92
CA LYS A 22 -23.77 -0.42 -13.45
C LYS A 22 -24.31 0.72 -12.62
N GLY A 23 -24.17 1.90 -13.16
CA GLY A 23 -25.10 2.99 -13.27
C GLY A 23 -25.47 3.82 -12.07
N ASN A 24 -25.50 4.98 -12.07
CA ASN A 24 -26.55 5.99 -12.25
C ASN A 24 -26.00 7.38 -11.94
N ALA A 25 -26.01 8.20 -12.97
CA ALA A 25 -25.78 9.64 -12.88
C ALA A 25 -27.04 10.29 -12.26
N ALA A 26 -26.82 11.16 -11.26
CA ALA A 26 -27.79 12.19 -10.88
C ALA A 26 -27.07 13.52 -10.81
N LEU A 27 -27.46 14.42 -11.69
CA LEU A 27 -27.05 15.82 -11.75
C LEU A 27 -27.70 16.60 -10.60
N GLY A 28 -26.88 17.33 -9.85
CA GLY A 28 -27.34 18.32 -8.89
C GLY A 28 -26.37 19.50 -8.88
N ILE A 29 -26.74 20.58 -9.58
CA ILE A 29 -26.02 21.87 -9.57
C ILE A 29 -26.49 22.63 -8.33
N SER A 30 -25.56 23.04 -7.47
CA SER A 30 -25.79 24.13 -6.51
C SER A 30 -24.48 24.87 -6.28
N ALA A 31 -24.47 26.11 -6.72
CA ALA A 31 -23.43 27.08 -6.47
C ALA A 31 -23.54 27.61 -5.04
N LEU A 32 -22.47 27.66 -4.27
CA LEU A 32 -22.36 28.56 -3.11
C LEU A 32 -20.92 28.96 -2.85
N LEU A 33 -20.74 30.25 -2.93
CA LEU A 33 -19.84 31.24 -2.30
C LEU A 33 -18.57 30.78 -1.58
N LEU A 34 -17.48 31.38 -2.06
CA LEU A 34 -16.12 31.43 -1.57
C LEU A 34 -16.02 32.06 -0.16
N LEU A 35 -15.51 31.29 0.80
CA LEU A 35 -14.75 31.82 1.93
C LEU A 35 -13.38 31.15 1.90
N GLN A 36 -12.36 31.91 1.49
CA GLN A 36 -10.96 31.49 1.52
C GLN A 36 -10.45 31.57 2.97
N GLY A 37 -10.62 30.51 3.73
CA GLY A 37 -9.88 30.27 4.95
C GLY A 37 -8.61 29.48 4.60
N ALA A 38 -7.45 30.10 4.72
CA ALA A 38 -6.18 29.42 4.60
C ALA A 38 -6.02 28.41 5.75
N ILE A 39 -6.45 27.16 5.53
CA ILE A 39 -6.17 26.06 6.45
C ILE A 39 -4.72 25.65 6.18
N THR A 40 -3.81 26.13 7.03
CA THR A 40 -2.46 25.59 7.11
C THR A 40 -2.56 24.15 7.65
N LEU A 41 -2.56 23.18 6.73
CA LEU A 41 -2.41 21.77 7.08
C LEU A 41 -1.02 21.59 7.72
N PRO A 42 -0.91 20.98 8.91
CA PRO A 42 0.38 20.65 9.46
C PRO A 42 1.08 19.72 8.46
N ALA A 43 2.27 20.13 8.01
CA ALA A 43 3.15 19.26 7.24
C ALA A 43 3.44 18.05 8.11
N GLN A 44 2.88 16.90 7.76
CA GLN A 44 3.25 15.64 8.40
C GLN A 44 4.73 15.43 8.09
N ALA A 45 5.56 15.54 9.12
CA ALA A 45 6.96 15.17 9.04
C ALA A 45 7.01 13.71 8.59
N ALA A 46 7.48 13.48 7.36
CA ALA A 46 7.72 12.14 6.86
C ALA A 46 8.84 11.54 7.73
N ASN A 47 8.48 10.60 8.58
CA ASN A 47 9.44 9.90 9.43
C ASN A 47 10.29 9.00 8.54
N ALA A 48 11.54 9.40 8.29
CA ALA A 48 12.50 8.55 7.59
C ALA A 48 12.79 7.31 8.44
N SER A 49 12.82 6.14 7.81
CA SER A 49 13.21 4.90 8.48
C SER A 49 14.69 4.93 8.89
N LYS A 50 15.04 4.14 9.90
CA LYS A 50 16.46 4.03 10.35
C LYS A 50 17.33 3.47 9.23
N PRO A 51 18.61 3.92 9.12
CA PRO A 51 19.55 3.30 8.20
C PRO A 51 19.60 1.77 8.35
N GLY A 52 19.44 1.03 7.24
CA GLY A 52 19.39 -0.44 7.23
C GLY A 52 18.00 -1.05 7.43
N GLN A 53 17.02 -0.29 7.92
CA GLN A 53 15.62 -0.70 7.98
C GLN A 53 14.97 -0.55 6.60
N ARG A 54 14.13 -1.50 6.25
CA ARG A 54 13.27 -1.43 5.06
C ARG A 54 11.83 -1.50 5.46
N VAL A 55 10.99 -0.68 4.83
CA VAL A 55 9.56 -0.65 5.10
C VAL A 55 8.80 -0.91 3.80
N LEU A 56 8.20 -2.09 3.68
CA LEU A 56 7.29 -2.40 2.58
C LEU A 56 5.93 -1.79 2.87
N MET A 57 5.41 -0.98 1.96
CA MET A 57 4.14 -0.26 2.10
C MET A 57 3.09 -0.90 1.20
N ILE A 58 2.04 -1.46 1.81
CA ILE A 58 0.93 -2.13 1.14
C ILE A 58 -0.31 -1.27 1.30
N GLU A 59 -0.92 -0.88 0.20
CA GLU A 59 -2.13 -0.07 0.18
C GLU A 59 -3.39 -0.93 0.16
N MET A 60 -4.37 -0.57 0.98
CA MET A 60 -5.75 -1.06 0.93
C MET A 60 -6.48 -0.29 -0.17
N THR A 61 -6.40 -0.76 -1.40
CA THR A 61 -6.88 -0.04 -2.58
C THR A 61 -8.34 0.41 -2.47
N PRO A 62 -9.33 -0.42 -2.03
CA PRO A 62 -10.72 0.02 -1.91
C PRO A 62 -10.91 1.18 -0.93
N ALA A 63 -10.16 1.18 0.18
CA ALA A 63 -10.20 2.26 1.14
C ALA A 63 -9.69 3.57 0.54
N LEU A 64 -8.51 3.54 -0.10
CA LEU A 64 -7.90 4.72 -0.71
C LEU A 64 -8.74 5.27 -1.87
N CYS A 65 -9.31 4.39 -2.71
CA CYS A 65 -10.18 4.81 -3.82
C CYS A 65 -11.45 5.51 -3.34
N SER A 66 -11.98 5.11 -2.19
CA SER A 66 -13.20 5.71 -1.61
C SER A 66 -12.93 6.97 -0.80
N LEU A 67 -11.80 7.04 -0.09
CA LEU A 67 -11.46 8.14 0.81
C LEU A 67 -10.71 9.28 0.10
N GLN A 68 -10.02 8.98 -1.00
CA GLN A 68 -9.19 9.94 -1.73
C GLN A 68 -9.68 10.09 -3.18
N PRO A 69 -10.56 11.07 -3.48
CA PRO A 69 -11.14 11.25 -4.82
C PRO A 69 -10.12 11.39 -5.94
N THR A 70 -8.95 11.95 -5.65
CA THR A 70 -7.85 12.09 -6.61
C THR A 70 -7.30 10.75 -7.07
N ARG A 71 -7.43 9.69 -6.25
CA ARG A 71 -6.99 8.34 -6.58
C ARG A 71 -8.02 7.51 -7.35
N ALA A 72 -9.28 7.92 -7.38
CA ALA A 72 -10.36 7.18 -8.04
C ALA A 72 -10.09 6.89 -9.54
N ARG A 73 -9.26 7.71 -10.18
CA ARG A 73 -8.83 7.54 -11.59
C ARG A 73 -7.55 6.72 -11.76
N MET A 74 -6.89 6.33 -10.68
CA MET A 74 -5.70 5.48 -10.76
C MET A 74 -6.07 4.08 -11.24
N ARG A 75 -5.14 3.46 -11.94
CA ARG A 75 -5.37 2.15 -12.56
C ARG A 75 -5.81 1.07 -11.57
N GLN A 76 -5.24 1.03 -10.37
CA GLN A 76 -5.64 0.08 -9.33
C GLN A 76 -7.10 0.24 -8.91
N CYS A 77 -7.61 1.48 -8.89
CA CYS A 77 -9.01 1.74 -8.57
C CYS A 77 -9.94 1.34 -9.72
N LEU A 78 -9.58 1.69 -10.95
CA LEU A 78 -10.37 1.36 -12.15
C LEU A 78 -10.43 -0.14 -12.43
N GLU A 79 -9.36 -0.85 -12.10
CA GLU A 79 -9.24 -2.30 -12.31
C GLU A 79 -9.68 -3.14 -11.10
N GLY A 80 -10.09 -2.52 -9.99
CA GLY A 80 -10.63 -3.20 -8.81
C GLY A 80 -9.62 -4.05 -8.04
N TYR A 81 -8.39 -3.55 -7.87
CA TYR A 81 -7.42 -4.23 -7.01
C TYR A 81 -7.87 -4.16 -5.55
N SER A 82 -7.73 -5.27 -4.82
CA SER A 82 -7.94 -5.28 -3.37
C SER A 82 -6.74 -4.70 -2.62
N LEU A 83 -5.54 -5.02 -3.08
CA LEU A 83 -4.27 -4.62 -2.49
C LEU A 83 -3.30 -4.20 -3.58
N THR A 84 -2.49 -3.18 -3.30
CA THR A 84 -1.35 -2.79 -4.13
C THR A 84 -0.16 -2.44 -3.24
N VAL A 85 1.03 -2.42 -3.83
CA VAL A 85 2.23 -1.91 -3.16
C VAL A 85 2.45 -0.47 -3.61
N SER A 86 2.69 0.44 -2.67
CA SER A 86 3.08 1.82 -3.01
C SER A 86 4.59 2.02 -3.06
N GLY A 87 5.37 1.12 -2.48
CA GLY A 87 6.83 1.17 -2.53
C GLY A 87 7.50 0.40 -1.41
N ILE A 88 8.82 0.50 -1.37
CA ILE A 88 9.64 0.08 -0.23
C ILE A 88 10.59 1.23 0.11
N ASP A 89 10.52 1.71 1.34
CA ASP A 89 11.55 2.60 1.88
C ASP A 89 12.76 1.76 2.24
N MET A 90 13.93 2.17 1.76
CA MET A 90 15.19 1.44 1.91
C MET A 90 16.08 2.02 3.03
N GLY A 91 15.60 3.05 3.76
CA GLY A 91 16.34 3.70 4.82
C GLY A 91 17.49 4.63 4.37
N TYR A 92 17.53 5.01 3.10
CA TYR A 92 18.54 5.94 2.54
C TYR A 92 18.05 7.39 2.46
N GLY A 93 16.89 7.71 3.04
CA GLY A 93 16.23 8.99 2.93
C GLY A 93 15.17 9.03 1.86
N GLU A 94 14.56 10.19 1.67
CA GLU A 94 13.42 10.40 0.77
C GLU A 94 13.69 11.51 -0.26
N ARG A 95 13.06 11.39 -1.43
CA ARG A 95 13.03 12.44 -2.48
C ARG A 95 14.39 12.76 -3.11
N CYS A 96 15.20 11.74 -3.36
CA CYS A 96 16.52 11.90 -3.98
C CYS A 96 16.48 11.95 -5.52
N GLY A 97 15.39 11.54 -6.13
CA GLY A 97 15.25 11.53 -7.59
C GLY A 97 14.36 12.65 -8.10
N ARG A 98 14.87 13.46 -9.05
CA ARG A 98 14.05 14.40 -9.81
C ARG A 98 13.75 13.83 -11.20
N GLY A 99 12.48 13.59 -11.47
CA GLY A 99 11.95 13.65 -12.82
C GLY A 99 11.99 12.42 -13.71
N SER A 100 12.86 11.44 -13.53
CA SER A 100 12.90 10.32 -14.47
C SER A 100 12.02 9.14 -14.05
N GLU A 101 11.23 8.66 -15.00
CA GLU A 101 10.52 7.41 -14.88
C GLU A 101 11.52 6.24 -14.76
N PRO A 102 11.25 5.23 -13.90
CA PRO A 102 12.15 4.09 -13.74
C PRO A 102 12.18 3.26 -15.02
N ARG A 103 13.38 3.01 -15.56
CA ARG A 103 13.56 2.17 -16.74
C ARG A 103 13.52 0.71 -16.35
N LEU A 104 12.44 0.01 -16.73
CA LEU A 104 12.24 -1.42 -16.53
C LEU A 104 12.15 -2.12 -17.89
N THR A 105 12.67 -3.35 -17.98
CA THR A 105 12.44 -4.18 -19.15
C THR A 105 10.96 -4.58 -19.27
N PRO A 106 10.44 -4.93 -20.46
CA PRO A 106 9.04 -5.33 -20.60
C PRO A 106 8.66 -6.51 -19.70
N LEU A 107 9.56 -7.46 -19.47
CA LEU A 107 9.33 -8.60 -18.59
C LEU A 107 9.22 -8.16 -17.12
N GLN A 108 10.13 -7.29 -16.67
CA GLN A 108 10.09 -6.73 -15.32
C GLN A 108 8.82 -5.91 -15.10
N LEU A 109 8.47 -5.07 -16.07
CA LEU A 109 7.24 -4.28 -16.01
C LEU A 109 6.00 -5.17 -15.88
N LYS A 110 5.94 -6.29 -16.62
CA LYS A 110 4.85 -7.26 -16.50
C LYS A 110 4.72 -7.85 -15.10
N VAL A 111 5.84 -8.13 -14.43
CA VAL A 111 5.84 -8.65 -13.05
C VAL A 111 5.42 -7.56 -12.06
N VAL A 112 6.02 -6.38 -12.15
CA VAL A 112 5.74 -5.25 -11.25
C VAL A 112 4.30 -4.79 -11.37
N ASN A 113 3.73 -4.75 -12.57
CA ASN A 113 2.34 -4.34 -12.81
C ASN A 113 1.29 -5.20 -12.07
N ARG A 114 1.64 -6.41 -11.64
CA ARG A 114 0.72 -7.25 -10.87
C ARG A 114 0.45 -6.70 -9.48
N ILE A 115 1.40 -5.99 -8.89
CA ILE A 115 1.33 -5.45 -7.54
C ILE A 115 1.37 -3.91 -7.49
N MET A 116 1.88 -3.27 -8.56
CA MET A 116 1.97 -1.82 -8.73
C MET A 116 1.48 -1.45 -10.14
N PRO A 117 0.18 -1.53 -10.42
CA PRO A 117 -0.35 -1.40 -11.79
C PRO A 117 -0.24 0.02 -12.35
N ASP A 118 -0.29 1.03 -11.50
CA ASP A 118 -0.27 2.44 -11.91
C ASP A 118 1.15 2.96 -12.11
N THR A 119 1.40 3.60 -13.25
CA THR A 119 2.71 4.18 -13.59
C THR A 119 3.11 5.30 -12.65
N THR A 120 2.15 6.14 -12.24
CA THR A 120 2.42 7.24 -11.32
C THR A 120 2.93 6.74 -9.97
N VAL A 121 2.31 5.67 -9.43
CA VAL A 121 2.74 5.03 -8.18
C VAL A 121 4.16 4.51 -8.30
N ARG A 122 4.50 3.80 -9.41
CA ARG A 122 5.86 3.31 -9.65
C ARG A 122 6.88 4.43 -9.74
N THR A 123 6.55 5.48 -10.48
CA THR A 123 7.43 6.65 -10.62
C THR A 123 7.66 7.33 -9.27
N GLN A 124 6.61 7.53 -8.48
CA GLN A 124 6.71 8.11 -7.14
C GLN A 124 7.54 7.24 -6.18
N ALA A 125 7.32 5.92 -6.18
CA ALA A 125 8.10 4.98 -5.37
C ALA A 125 9.60 5.05 -5.70
N TRP A 126 9.94 5.08 -6.99
CA TRP A 126 11.32 5.24 -7.43
C TRP A 126 11.92 6.57 -7.01
N GLN A 127 11.25 7.69 -7.30
CA GLN A 127 11.74 9.03 -7.00
C GLN A 127 11.87 9.27 -5.50
N ARG A 128 10.95 8.72 -4.72
CA ARG A 128 10.89 8.96 -3.29
C ARG A 128 11.88 8.10 -2.51
N TYR A 129 12.07 6.84 -2.90
CA TYR A 129 12.84 5.87 -2.14
C TYR A 129 13.94 5.18 -2.96
N GLY A 130 13.60 4.70 -4.15
CA GLY A 130 14.52 3.90 -4.95
C GLY A 130 15.75 4.67 -5.41
N ALA A 131 15.56 5.89 -5.89
CA ALA A 131 16.63 6.76 -6.35
C ALA A 131 17.57 7.25 -5.22
N CYS A 132 17.13 7.14 -3.96
CA CYS A 132 17.97 7.42 -2.79
C CYS A 132 18.92 6.27 -2.47
N SER A 133 18.61 5.07 -2.91
CA SER A 133 19.41 3.87 -2.65
C SER A 133 20.51 3.69 -3.71
N PRO A 134 21.55 2.89 -3.43
CA PRO A 134 22.58 2.56 -4.43
C PRO A 134 22.09 1.57 -5.49
N LEU A 135 20.80 1.24 -5.51
CA LEU A 135 20.22 0.25 -6.42
C LEU A 135 19.87 0.86 -7.78
N SER A 136 20.00 0.06 -8.83
CA SER A 136 19.34 0.37 -10.08
C SER A 136 17.80 0.25 -9.94
N ALA A 137 17.03 0.92 -10.81
CA ALA A 137 15.57 0.78 -10.83
C ALA A 137 15.13 -0.68 -10.93
N SER A 138 15.79 -1.45 -11.80
CA SER A 138 15.57 -2.90 -11.94
C SER A 138 15.73 -3.66 -10.61
N SER A 139 16.79 -3.37 -9.87
CA SER A 139 17.07 -4.02 -8.58
C SER A 139 16.11 -3.59 -7.49
N TYR A 140 15.74 -2.31 -7.46
CA TYR A 140 14.75 -1.76 -6.53
C TYR A 140 13.39 -2.44 -6.68
N PHE A 141 12.85 -2.47 -7.90
CA PHE A 141 11.54 -3.11 -8.15
C PHE A 141 11.57 -4.63 -7.99
N ARG A 142 12.73 -5.28 -8.24
CA ARG A 142 12.89 -6.70 -7.92
C ARG A 142 12.82 -6.94 -6.41
N GLN A 143 13.39 -6.07 -5.58
CA GLN A 143 13.22 -6.19 -4.13
C GLN A 143 11.76 -6.04 -3.71
N ILE A 144 11.03 -5.04 -4.21
CA ILE A 144 9.60 -4.90 -3.94
C ILE A 144 8.85 -6.18 -4.27
N THR A 145 9.07 -6.76 -5.46
CA THR A 145 8.37 -7.98 -5.86
C THR A 145 8.73 -9.19 -5.02
N ASN A 146 9.98 -9.30 -4.55
CA ASN A 146 10.41 -10.37 -3.68
C ASN A 146 9.76 -10.25 -2.29
N TYR A 147 9.88 -9.08 -1.62
CA TYR A 147 9.26 -8.87 -0.31
C TYR A 147 7.74 -9.05 -0.34
N ALA A 148 7.07 -8.52 -1.37
CA ALA A 148 5.64 -8.71 -1.53
C ALA A 148 5.27 -10.18 -1.79
N GLY A 149 6.11 -10.92 -2.53
CA GLY A 149 5.88 -12.33 -2.86
C GLY A 149 6.08 -13.28 -1.70
N ASP A 150 6.99 -12.95 -0.79
CA ASP A 150 7.32 -13.78 0.37
C ASP A 150 6.34 -13.51 1.53
N LEU A 151 5.70 -12.34 1.56
CA LEU A 151 4.77 -11.94 2.61
C LEU A 151 3.42 -12.65 2.46
N LYS A 152 2.97 -13.32 3.52
CA LYS A 152 1.65 -13.95 3.61
C LYS A 152 0.68 -12.99 4.29
N LEU A 153 -0.41 -12.69 3.61
CA LEU A 153 -1.44 -11.78 4.10
C LEU A 153 -2.69 -12.54 4.55
N PRO A 154 -3.42 -12.05 5.59
CA PRO A 154 -4.69 -12.62 5.98
C PRO A 154 -5.69 -12.65 4.82
N ASN A 155 -6.43 -13.76 4.67
CA ASN A 155 -7.42 -13.90 3.62
C ASN A 155 -8.52 -12.82 3.68
N GLU A 156 -8.78 -12.32 4.86
CA GLU A 156 -9.76 -11.27 5.13
C GLU A 156 -9.49 -9.99 4.33
N LEU A 157 -8.24 -9.71 3.96
CA LEU A 157 -7.91 -8.54 3.13
C LEU A 157 -8.42 -8.62 1.69
N ASN A 158 -8.90 -9.78 1.26
CA ASN A 158 -9.33 -10.03 -0.12
C ASN A 158 -10.75 -10.60 -0.23
N THR A 159 -11.63 -10.32 0.73
CA THR A 159 -12.99 -10.89 0.72
C THR A 159 -13.98 -10.14 -0.17
N GLY A 160 -13.64 -8.93 -0.61
CA GLY A 160 -14.57 -8.05 -1.31
C GLY A 160 -15.62 -7.38 -0.42
N ASN A 161 -15.74 -7.77 0.86
CA ASN A 161 -16.68 -7.22 1.82
C ASN A 161 -15.99 -6.27 2.81
N SER A 162 -16.74 -5.26 3.26
CA SER A 162 -16.28 -4.38 4.34
C SER A 162 -16.68 -4.97 5.69
N TYR A 163 -15.76 -4.97 6.65
CA TYR A 163 -16.02 -5.46 8.00
C TYR A 163 -15.08 -4.83 9.03
N THR A 164 -15.48 -4.87 10.29
CA THR A 164 -14.68 -4.39 11.41
C THR A 164 -13.81 -5.50 11.97
N VAL A 165 -12.55 -5.19 12.22
CA VAL A 165 -11.60 -6.12 12.82
C VAL A 165 -10.91 -5.50 14.04
N LEU A 166 -10.58 -6.33 15.02
CA LEU A 166 -9.73 -5.94 16.16
C LEU A 166 -8.26 -5.91 15.69
N LYS A 167 -7.54 -4.84 16.02
CA LYS A 167 -6.12 -4.70 15.70
C LYS A 167 -5.29 -5.88 16.18
N SER A 168 -5.49 -6.32 17.43
CA SER A 168 -4.79 -7.47 17.99
C SER A 168 -5.01 -8.76 17.22
N ARG A 169 -6.25 -8.99 16.72
CA ARG A 169 -6.55 -10.14 15.88
C ARG A 169 -5.84 -10.07 14.54
N PHE A 170 -5.86 -8.91 13.90
CA PHE A 170 -5.20 -8.71 12.60
C PHE A 170 -3.69 -8.92 12.71
N VAL A 171 -3.03 -8.23 13.65
CA VAL A 171 -1.59 -8.36 13.87
C VAL A 171 -1.24 -9.80 14.27
N GLY A 172 -2.05 -10.44 15.12
CA GLY A 172 -1.85 -11.85 15.50
C GLY A 172 -2.00 -12.81 14.32
N GLN A 173 -2.82 -12.52 13.31
CA GLN A 173 -2.87 -13.30 12.07
C GLN A 173 -1.62 -13.07 11.22
N MET A 174 -1.16 -11.82 11.07
CA MET A 174 0.07 -11.51 10.34
C MET A 174 1.26 -12.27 10.93
N THR A 175 1.44 -12.26 12.24
CA THR A 175 2.55 -12.94 12.91
C THR A 175 2.48 -14.46 12.78
N ARG A 176 1.28 -15.05 12.85
CA ARG A 176 1.11 -16.51 12.66
C ARG A 176 1.38 -16.97 11.23
N LEU A 177 1.05 -16.15 10.24
CA LEU A 177 1.25 -16.48 8.83
C LEU A 177 2.71 -16.35 8.40
N ASN A 178 3.49 -15.49 9.07
CA ASN A 178 4.84 -15.12 8.67
C ASN A 178 5.83 -15.49 9.80
N ASN A 179 6.54 -16.60 9.61
CA ASN A 179 7.51 -17.06 10.60
C ASN A 179 8.61 -16.02 10.83
N GLY A 180 8.92 -15.73 12.09
CA GLY A 180 9.90 -14.73 12.50
C GLY A 180 9.34 -13.29 12.56
N MET A 181 8.07 -13.06 12.17
CA MET A 181 7.42 -11.76 12.32
C MET A 181 6.94 -11.56 13.76
N SER A 182 7.26 -10.41 14.34
CA SER A 182 6.72 -9.96 15.62
C SER A 182 5.58 -8.96 15.43
N ALA A 183 4.84 -8.66 16.48
CA ALA A 183 3.81 -7.61 16.43
C ALA A 183 4.40 -6.24 16.09
N ASN A 184 5.64 -5.97 16.50
CA ASN A 184 6.34 -4.73 16.22
C ASN A 184 6.91 -4.64 14.80
N SER A 185 6.75 -5.69 14.00
CA SER A 185 7.16 -5.71 12.59
C SER A 185 6.07 -5.19 11.66
N VAL A 186 4.89 -4.83 12.20
CA VAL A 186 3.73 -4.40 11.43
C VAL A 186 3.17 -3.12 12.04
N ASP A 187 3.07 -2.07 11.25
CA ASP A 187 2.35 -0.85 11.58
C ASP A 187 1.16 -0.67 10.66
N LEU A 188 0.08 -0.15 11.21
CA LEU A 188 -1.19 0.02 10.53
C LEU A 188 -1.53 1.50 10.42
N ILE A 189 -1.80 1.94 9.20
CA ILE A 189 -2.18 3.32 8.92
C ILE A 189 -3.67 3.36 8.59
N CYS A 190 -4.39 4.20 9.32
CA CYS A 190 -5.81 4.40 9.11
C CYS A 190 -6.12 5.85 8.78
N GLN A 191 -7.19 6.04 8.01
CA GLN A 191 -7.82 7.34 7.79
C GLN A 191 -9.23 7.33 8.38
N VAL A 192 -9.72 8.52 8.74
CA VAL A 192 -11.08 8.68 9.23
C VAL A 192 -12.05 8.58 8.05
N GLY A 193 -12.94 7.63 8.08
CA GLY A 193 -14.00 7.45 7.09
C GLY A 193 -15.17 8.42 7.30
N THR A 194 -16.13 8.38 6.38
CA THR A 194 -17.30 9.29 6.36
C THR A 194 -18.18 9.22 7.61
N ARG A 195 -18.20 8.07 8.30
CA ARG A 195 -18.94 7.86 9.55
C ARG A 195 -18.05 8.00 10.79
N ARG A 196 -16.94 8.73 10.70
CA ARG A 196 -15.94 8.91 11.77
C ARG A 196 -15.31 7.62 12.28
N GLN A 197 -15.42 6.51 11.54
CA GLN A 197 -14.72 5.27 11.85
C GLN A 197 -13.28 5.29 11.31
N MET A 198 -12.40 4.56 11.98
CA MET A 198 -11.05 4.32 11.45
C MET A 198 -11.12 3.28 10.34
N VAL A 199 -10.58 3.60 9.17
CA VAL A 199 -10.52 2.72 8.00
C VAL A 199 -9.05 2.44 7.67
N LEU A 200 -8.67 1.19 7.61
CA LEU A 200 -7.31 0.77 7.25
C LEU A 200 -7.01 1.18 5.80
N THR A 201 -5.99 1.99 5.62
CA THR A 201 -5.52 2.44 4.30
C THR A 201 -4.21 1.82 3.90
N ASP A 202 -3.31 1.56 4.87
CA ASP A 202 -2.00 1.00 4.59
C ASP A 202 -1.57 0.01 5.68
N VAL A 203 -0.80 -1.00 5.26
CA VAL A 203 -0.08 -1.92 6.12
C VAL A 203 1.40 -1.76 5.82
N HIS A 204 2.16 -1.34 6.79
CA HIS A 204 3.61 -1.23 6.71
C HIS A 204 4.26 -2.44 7.35
N VAL A 205 5.16 -3.09 6.64
CA VAL A 205 5.92 -4.25 7.14
C VAL A 205 7.39 -3.92 7.13
N CYS A 206 8.00 -4.04 8.30
CA CYS A 206 9.38 -3.63 8.54
C CYS A 206 10.33 -4.82 8.50
N TYR A 207 11.49 -4.60 7.87
CA TYR A 207 12.55 -5.59 7.70
C TYR A 207 13.90 -5.03 8.12
N GLU A 208 14.73 -5.92 8.64
CA GLU A 208 16.17 -5.70 8.82
C GLU A 208 16.92 -6.74 7.97
N GLY A 209 17.57 -6.27 6.91
CA GLY A 209 18.09 -7.18 5.90
C GLY A 209 16.97 -7.96 5.21
N SER A 210 17.02 -9.29 5.25
CA SER A 210 15.99 -10.20 4.71
C SER A 210 14.99 -10.69 5.76
N SER A 211 15.21 -10.37 7.04
CA SER A 211 14.36 -10.82 8.15
C SER A 211 13.35 -9.73 8.53
N PHE A 212 12.26 -10.12 9.20
CA PHE A 212 11.36 -9.13 9.79
C PHE A 212 12.08 -8.37 10.90
N GLY A 213 11.92 -7.04 10.92
CA GLY A 213 12.50 -6.13 11.90
C GLY A 213 11.42 -5.39 12.68
N THR A 214 11.82 -4.58 13.64
CA THR A 214 10.89 -3.72 14.39
C THR A 214 10.66 -2.43 13.62
N CYS A 215 9.40 -2.05 13.41
CA CYS A 215 9.06 -0.75 12.85
C CYS A 215 9.51 0.37 13.80
N SER A 216 10.37 1.23 13.31
CA SER A 216 10.77 2.45 14.01
C SER A 216 10.44 3.63 13.13
N ASN A 217 9.89 4.69 13.71
CA ASN A 217 9.49 5.91 13.03
C ASN A 217 8.28 5.78 12.07
N VAL A 218 7.53 4.69 12.12
CA VAL A 218 6.23 4.57 11.46
C VAL A 218 5.14 4.83 12.51
N VAL A 219 4.18 5.67 12.18
CA VAL A 219 3.10 6.01 13.10
C VAL A 219 1.94 5.04 12.87
N ASP A 220 1.82 4.04 13.75
CA ASP A 220 0.60 3.24 13.84
C ASP A 220 -0.51 4.07 14.48
N ASN A 221 -1.45 4.52 13.68
CA ASN A 221 -2.55 5.37 14.11
C ASN A 221 -3.92 4.68 14.09
N CYS A 222 -3.98 3.39 13.76
CA CYS A 222 -5.20 2.61 13.88
C CYS A 222 -5.50 2.33 15.35
N GLY A 223 -6.66 2.69 15.84
CA GLY A 223 -7.10 2.36 17.20
C GLY A 223 -7.23 0.85 17.44
N SER A 224 -7.83 0.45 18.55
CA SER A 224 -8.02 -0.97 18.92
C SER A 224 -8.86 -1.76 17.91
N LYS A 225 -9.68 -1.08 17.10
CA LYS A 225 -10.50 -1.63 16.02
C LYS A 225 -10.54 -0.68 14.83
N PHE A 226 -10.62 -1.25 13.64
CA PHE A 226 -10.73 -0.51 12.38
C PHE A 226 -11.56 -1.28 11.36
N ILE A 227 -11.94 -0.62 10.28
CA ILE A 227 -12.65 -1.21 9.15
C ILE A 227 -11.64 -1.58 8.07
N ILE A 228 -11.74 -2.79 7.55
CA ILE A 228 -11.20 -3.18 6.26
C ILE A 228 -12.29 -2.92 5.22
N SER A 229 -12.01 -2.03 4.26
CA SER A 229 -12.93 -1.77 3.15
C SER A 229 -12.86 -2.89 2.13
N GLY A 230 -14.00 -3.49 1.84
CA GLY A 230 -14.15 -4.34 0.67
C GLY A 230 -14.23 -3.50 -0.61
N GLY A 231 -13.88 -4.12 -1.72
CA GLY A 231 -14.22 -3.59 -3.04
C GLY A 231 -15.75 -3.55 -3.19
N LYS A 232 -16.28 -2.52 -3.86
CA LYS A 232 -17.71 -2.49 -4.25
C LYS A 232 -17.88 -3.22 -5.56
#